data_b88d2466dd890e0b08fe7e50bc5b3fb2
#
_entry.id   b88d2466dd890e0b08fe7e50bc5b3fb2
#
_cell.length_a   1.000
_cell.length_b   1.000
_cell.length_c   1.000
_cell.angle_alpha   90.00
_cell.angle_beta   90.00
_cell.angle_gamma   90.00
#
_symmetry.space_group_name_H-M   'P 1'
#
loop_
_entity.id
_entity.type
_entity.pdbx_description
1 polymer ?
#
loop_
_entity_poly.entity_id
_entity_poly.type
_entity_poly.pdbx_seq_one_letter_code
_entity_poly.pdbx_strand_id
1 'polypeptide(L)'
;VVVFFTETKKSLFRYGMCWSFEERMGAMDRKEELIKALGAKVNMTLLGEMVDEVIFIEKQLEEIKKLPFIKVHPSNPQLQKSTPAAGLYIKLNAQYNSALRTLASLSGQSDSSEDSPLRKWAKKRADNK
;
A
#
# COMPACT_ATOMS: atom_id res chain seq x y z
N VAL A 1 -19.51 -35.94 15.27
CA VAL A 1 -19.65 -34.68 16.04
C VAL A 1 -18.63 -33.65 15.57
N VAL A 2 -17.39 -34.04 15.30
CA VAL A 2 -16.36 -33.13 14.80
C VAL A 2 -16.66 -32.66 13.37
N VAL A 3 -17.24 -33.51 12.53
CA VAL A 3 -17.64 -33.18 11.15
C VAL A 3 -18.80 -32.16 11.12
N PHE A 4 -19.71 -32.21 12.08
CA PHE A 4 -20.80 -31.25 12.20
C PHE A 4 -20.33 -29.84 12.58
N PHE A 5 -19.26 -29.74 13.37
CA PHE A 5 -18.66 -28.45 13.77
C PHE A 5 -17.92 -27.78 12.61
N THR A 6 -17.29 -28.57 11.73
CA THR A 6 -16.63 -28.05 10.52
C THR A 6 -17.63 -27.61 9.47
N GLU A 7 -18.78 -28.26 9.35
CA GLU A 7 -19.83 -27.83 8.43
C GLU A 7 -20.53 -26.55 8.87
N THR A 8 -20.77 -26.39 10.17
CA THR A 8 -21.35 -25.16 10.71
C THR A 8 -20.40 -23.96 10.53
N LYS A 9 -19.10 -24.14 10.70
CA LYS A 9 -18.11 -23.11 10.37
C LYS A 9 -18.07 -22.78 8.88
N LYS A 10 -18.18 -23.80 8.02
CA LYS A 10 -18.26 -23.59 6.57
C LYS A 10 -19.54 -22.88 6.13
N SER A 11 -20.66 -23.14 6.79
CA SER A 11 -21.91 -22.47 6.45
C SER A 11 -21.95 -21.02 6.94
N LEU A 12 -21.38 -20.71 8.11
CA LEU A 12 -21.18 -19.35 8.59
C LEU A 12 -20.21 -18.56 7.70
N PHE A 13 -19.19 -19.22 7.15
CA PHE A 13 -18.28 -18.67 6.16
C PHE A 13 -18.98 -18.35 4.82
N ARG A 14 -20.00 -19.15 4.43
CA ARG A 14 -20.80 -18.94 3.23
C ARG A 14 -21.70 -17.70 3.30
N TYR A 15 -22.13 -17.30 4.46
CA TYR A 15 -23.02 -16.14 4.65
C TYR A 15 -22.29 -14.80 4.76
N GLY A 16 -20.97 -14.78 4.68
CA GLY A 16 -20.18 -13.54 4.58
C GLY A 16 -20.24 -12.61 5.80
N MET A 17 -20.98 -12.97 6.83
CA MET A 17 -21.17 -12.10 8.01
C MET A 17 -19.91 -11.94 8.86
N CYS A 18 -19.05 -12.95 8.95
CA CYS A 18 -17.77 -12.86 9.68
C CYS A 18 -16.69 -12.12 8.89
N TRP A 19 -16.72 -12.22 7.56
CA TRP A 19 -15.73 -11.57 6.70
C TRP A 19 -15.83 -10.04 6.72
N SER A 20 -17.05 -9.52 6.70
CA SER A 20 -17.25 -8.07 6.68
C SER A 20 -16.86 -7.38 7.98
N PHE A 21 -16.85 -8.10 9.10
CA PHE A 21 -16.49 -7.55 10.41
C PHE A 21 -14.97 -7.50 10.62
N GLU A 22 -14.25 -8.58 10.29
CA GLU A 22 -12.78 -8.61 10.36
C GLU A 22 -12.11 -7.69 9.33
N GLU A 23 -12.66 -7.62 8.12
CA GLU A 23 -12.17 -6.65 7.11
C GLU A 23 -12.39 -5.19 7.54
N ARG A 24 -13.52 -4.89 8.18
CA ARG A 24 -13.78 -3.55 8.70
C ARG A 24 -12.85 -3.18 9.85
N MET A 25 -12.57 -4.10 10.76
CA MET A 25 -11.66 -3.86 11.87
C MET A 25 -10.22 -3.66 11.37
N GLY A 26 -9.72 -4.51 10.47
CA GLY A 26 -8.39 -4.37 9.89
C GLY A 26 -8.23 -3.09 9.06
N ALA A 27 -9.27 -2.68 8.35
CA ALA A 27 -9.25 -1.46 7.56
C ALA A 27 -9.32 -0.19 8.44
N MET A 28 -10.06 -0.24 9.55
CA MET A 28 -10.12 0.87 10.50
C MET A 28 -8.79 1.08 11.21
N ASP A 29 -8.14 0.02 11.65
CA ASP A 29 -6.83 0.10 12.30
C ASP A 29 -5.77 0.72 11.38
N ARG A 30 -5.73 0.32 10.11
CA ARG A 30 -4.77 0.87 9.13
C ARG A 30 -5.04 2.35 8.83
N LYS A 31 -6.29 2.72 8.74
CA LYS A 31 -6.70 4.11 8.56
C LYS A 31 -6.28 4.98 9.74
N GLU A 32 -6.51 4.50 10.95
CA GLU A 32 -6.11 5.20 12.17
C GLU A 32 -4.60 5.33 12.30
N GLU A 33 -3.84 4.30 11.95
CA GLU A 33 -2.38 4.34 11.90
C GLU A 33 -1.87 5.42 10.95
N LEU A 34 -2.41 5.46 9.74
CA LEU A 34 -2.03 6.47 8.74
C LEU A 34 -2.39 7.89 9.20
N ILE A 35 -3.56 8.07 9.78
CA ILE A 35 -4.00 9.37 10.31
C ILE A 35 -3.11 9.81 11.47
N LYS A 36 -2.76 8.92 12.38
CA LYS A 36 -1.84 9.21 13.49
C LYS A 36 -0.44 9.58 12.99
N ALA A 37 0.06 8.87 11.98
CA ALA A 37 1.37 9.14 11.39
C ALA A 37 1.44 10.52 10.70
N LEU A 38 0.32 10.97 10.13
CA LEU A 38 0.24 12.25 9.42
C LEU A 38 0.09 13.47 10.33
N GLY A 39 -0.34 13.28 11.58
CA GLY A 39 -0.54 14.36 12.54
C GLY A 39 -1.83 15.18 12.34
N ALA A 40 -2.23 15.89 13.39
CA ALA A 40 -3.56 16.52 13.49
C ALA A 40 -3.74 17.88 12.77
N LYS A 41 -2.77 18.34 12.00
CA LYS A 41 -2.77 19.69 11.42
C LYS A 41 -3.44 19.83 10.05
N VAL A 42 -3.96 18.74 9.49
CA VAL A 42 -4.50 18.71 8.14
C VAL A 42 -6.02 18.64 8.15
N ASN A 43 -6.64 19.17 7.10
CA ASN A 43 -8.08 19.08 6.90
C ASN A 43 -8.54 17.63 6.87
N MET A 44 -9.19 17.18 7.92
CA MET A 44 -9.55 15.78 8.15
C MET A 44 -10.45 15.19 7.07
N THR A 45 -11.21 16.01 6.37
CA THR A 45 -12.11 15.56 5.31
C THR A 45 -11.33 15.11 4.06
N LEU A 46 -10.43 15.97 3.57
CA LEU A 46 -9.56 15.63 2.42
C LEU A 46 -8.57 14.51 2.73
N LEU A 47 -8.02 14.55 3.94
CA LEU A 47 -7.09 13.54 4.39
C LEU A 47 -7.77 12.16 4.48
N GLY A 48 -9.00 12.10 4.97
CA GLY A 48 -9.77 10.86 5.06
C GLY A 48 -9.99 10.21 3.69
N GLU A 49 -10.37 10.98 2.68
CA GLU A 49 -10.56 10.49 1.32
C GLU A 49 -9.26 9.96 0.71
N MET A 50 -8.15 10.70 0.88
CA MET A 50 -6.85 10.27 0.38
C MET A 50 -6.33 9.01 1.08
N VAL A 51 -6.55 8.88 2.38
CA VAL A 51 -6.18 7.69 3.15
C VAL A 51 -7.02 6.48 2.68
N ASP A 52 -8.30 6.66 2.43
CA ASP A 52 -9.17 5.60 1.91
C ASP A 52 -8.70 5.13 0.52
N GLU A 53 -8.28 6.04 -0.34
CA GLU A 53 -7.70 5.72 -1.65
C GLU A 53 -6.39 4.94 -1.53
N VAL A 54 -5.51 5.34 -0.63
CA VAL A 54 -4.26 4.60 -0.35
C VAL A 54 -4.54 3.19 0.12
N ILE A 55 -5.47 3.00 1.03
CA ILE A 55 -5.86 1.67 1.53
C ILE A 55 -6.45 0.82 0.40
N PHE A 56 -7.25 1.41 -0.47
CA PHE A 56 -7.78 0.71 -1.64
C PHE A 56 -6.67 0.21 -2.56
N ILE A 57 -5.69 1.05 -2.86
CA ILE A 57 -4.54 0.68 -3.68
C ILE A 57 -3.69 -0.41 -3.00
N GLU A 58 -3.47 -0.33 -1.68
CA GLU A 58 -2.79 -1.38 -0.90
C GLU A 58 -3.46 -2.75 -1.09
N LYS A 59 -4.78 -2.81 -0.96
CA LYS A 59 -5.55 -4.05 -1.17
C LYS A 59 -5.41 -4.59 -2.59
N GLN A 60 -5.48 -3.72 -3.60
CA GLN A 60 -5.30 -4.11 -4.99
C GLN A 60 -3.89 -4.67 -5.25
N LEU A 61 -2.87 -4.05 -4.67
CA LEU A 61 -1.50 -4.54 -4.77
C LEU A 61 -1.32 -5.91 -4.13
N GLU A 62 -1.94 -6.16 -2.98
CA GLU A 62 -1.91 -7.46 -2.31
C GLU A 62 -2.57 -8.55 -3.16
N GLU A 63 -3.71 -8.27 -3.77
CA GLU A 63 -4.37 -9.21 -4.68
C GLU A 63 -3.51 -9.52 -5.92
N ILE A 64 -2.90 -8.52 -6.51
CA ILE A 64 -2.04 -8.71 -7.69
C ILE A 64 -0.77 -9.48 -7.35
N LYS A 65 -0.20 -9.30 -6.16
CA LYS A 65 0.97 -10.08 -5.70
C LYS A 65 0.73 -11.59 -5.66
N LYS A 66 -0.51 -12.02 -5.52
CA LYS A 66 -0.88 -13.44 -5.56
C LYS A 66 -0.85 -14.03 -6.98
N LEU A 67 -0.84 -13.19 -8.01
CA LEU A 67 -0.87 -13.59 -9.41
C LEU A 67 0.56 -13.80 -9.95
N PRO A 68 0.75 -14.70 -10.92
CA PRO A 68 2.05 -14.89 -11.56
C PRO A 68 2.42 -13.69 -12.44
N PHE A 69 3.60 -13.15 -12.28
CA PHE A 69 4.11 -12.02 -13.07
C PHE A 69 4.80 -12.45 -14.36
N ILE A 70 5.31 -13.68 -14.40
CA ILE A 70 6.06 -14.22 -15.52
C ILE A 70 5.44 -15.52 -15.94
N LYS A 71 5.22 -15.69 -17.25
CA LYS A 71 4.90 -16.97 -17.87
C LYS A 71 6.15 -17.53 -18.53
N VAL A 72 6.48 -18.77 -18.18
CA VAL A 72 7.60 -19.52 -18.75
C VAL A 72 7.04 -20.53 -19.75
N HIS A 73 7.69 -20.65 -20.90
CA HIS A 73 7.30 -21.66 -21.91
C HIS A 73 7.65 -23.07 -21.40
N PRO A 74 6.71 -24.02 -21.47
CA PRO A 74 6.95 -25.36 -20.90
C PRO A 74 8.11 -26.14 -21.56
N SER A 75 8.38 -25.91 -22.85
CA SER A 75 9.44 -26.58 -23.60
C SER A 75 10.76 -25.82 -23.62
N ASN A 76 10.75 -24.51 -23.32
CA ASN A 76 11.96 -23.69 -23.35
C ASN A 76 11.91 -22.65 -22.21
N PRO A 77 12.59 -22.91 -21.08
CA PRO A 77 12.58 -22.02 -19.93
C PRO A 77 13.23 -20.65 -20.16
N GLN A 78 13.95 -20.48 -21.25
CA GLN A 78 14.52 -19.17 -21.61
C GLN A 78 13.49 -18.23 -22.25
N LEU A 79 12.39 -18.78 -22.77
CA LEU A 79 11.30 -17.98 -23.31
C LEU A 79 10.35 -17.57 -22.18
N GLN A 80 10.59 -16.39 -21.64
CA GLN A 80 9.78 -15.79 -20.60
C GLN A 80 8.97 -14.63 -21.16
N LYS A 81 7.71 -14.53 -20.75
CA LYS A 81 6.81 -13.45 -21.13
C LYS A 81 6.17 -12.84 -19.89
N SER A 82 6.18 -11.52 -19.80
CA SER A 82 5.50 -10.83 -18.72
C SER A 82 3.97 -10.97 -18.87
N THR A 83 3.29 -11.10 -17.74
CA THR A 83 1.82 -11.16 -17.70
C THR A 83 1.24 -9.75 -17.61
N PRO A 84 -0.06 -9.56 -17.96
CA PRO A 84 -0.76 -8.29 -17.71
C PRO A 84 -0.73 -7.87 -16.24
N ALA A 85 -0.70 -8.83 -15.31
CA ALA A 85 -0.59 -8.56 -13.88
C ALA A 85 0.69 -7.81 -13.51
N ALA A 86 1.83 -8.11 -14.15
CA ALA A 86 3.07 -7.39 -13.94
C ALA A 86 2.96 -5.91 -14.35
N GLY A 87 2.36 -5.62 -15.49
CA GLY A 87 2.14 -4.26 -15.95
C GLY A 87 1.19 -3.47 -15.04
N LEU A 88 0.13 -4.11 -14.59
CA LEU A 88 -0.83 -3.51 -13.66
C LEU A 88 -0.19 -3.22 -12.29
N TYR A 89 0.62 -4.14 -11.79
CA TYR A 89 1.37 -3.94 -10.54
C TYR A 89 2.28 -2.72 -10.60
N ILE A 90 3.03 -2.55 -11.68
CA ILE A 90 3.93 -1.39 -11.85
C ILE A 90 3.13 -0.07 -11.84
N LYS A 91 2.00 -0.02 -12.54
CA LYS A 91 1.14 1.17 -12.57
C LYS A 91 0.56 1.51 -11.21
N LEU A 92 -0.01 0.52 -10.52
CA LEU A 92 -0.58 0.71 -9.18
C LEU A 92 0.48 1.09 -8.14
N ASN A 93 1.66 0.48 -8.22
CA ASN A 93 2.75 0.82 -7.33
C ASN A 93 3.25 2.27 -7.53
N ALA A 94 3.30 2.74 -8.77
CA ALA A 94 3.62 4.14 -9.07
C ALA A 94 2.55 5.10 -8.52
N GLN A 95 1.27 4.78 -8.66
CA GLN A 95 0.18 5.56 -8.07
C GLN A 95 0.23 5.56 -6.54
N TYR A 96 0.51 4.43 -5.92
CA TYR A 96 0.67 4.30 -4.48
C TYR A 96 1.80 5.20 -3.96
N ASN A 97 2.96 5.16 -4.57
CA ASN A 97 4.09 6.00 -4.21
C ASN A 97 3.79 7.50 -4.39
N SER A 98 3.06 7.86 -5.45
CA SER A 98 2.62 9.23 -5.68
C SER A 98 1.63 9.70 -4.61
N ALA A 99 0.66 8.87 -4.25
CA ALA A 99 -0.29 9.15 -3.18
C ALA A 99 0.40 9.33 -1.82
N LEU A 100 1.36 8.47 -1.49
CA LEU A 100 2.15 8.59 -0.25
C LEU A 100 2.96 9.88 -0.20
N ARG A 101 3.57 10.29 -1.31
CA ARG A 101 4.29 11.57 -1.40
C ARG A 101 3.35 12.76 -1.18
N THR A 102 2.17 12.71 -1.76
CA THR A 102 1.15 13.75 -1.57
C THR A 102 0.70 13.82 -0.12
N LEU A 103 0.45 12.68 0.53
CA LEU A 103 0.12 12.61 1.95
C LEU A 103 1.26 13.18 2.81
N ALA A 104 2.49 12.82 2.55
CA ALA A 104 3.65 13.33 3.26
C ALA A 104 3.80 14.85 3.12
N SER A 105 3.57 15.39 1.93
CA SER A 105 3.61 16.85 1.71
C SER A 105 2.48 17.59 2.44
N LEU A 106 1.28 17.01 2.51
CA LEU A 106 0.15 17.56 3.25
C LEU A 106 0.35 17.54 4.76
N SER A 107 1.08 16.54 5.27
CA SER A 107 1.40 16.45 6.70
C SER A 107 2.49 17.43 7.15
N GLY A 108 3.10 18.17 6.24
CA GLY A 108 4.20 19.08 6.54
C GLY A 108 5.54 18.36 6.78
N GLN A 109 5.61 17.07 6.57
CA GLN A 109 6.83 16.27 6.55
C GLN A 109 7.52 16.33 5.17
N SER A 110 7.37 17.43 4.46
CA SER A 110 8.20 17.64 3.29
C SER A 110 9.67 17.72 3.73
N ASP A 111 10.52 17.04 3.03
CA ASP A 111 11.99 16.95 3.22
C ASP A 111 12.73 18.31 3.19
N SER A 112 12.06 19.39 3.60
CA SER A 112 12.57 20.74 3.49
C SER A 112 13.54 21.15 4.59
N SER A 113 13.75 20.31 5.60
CA SER A 113 14.55 20.73 6.75
C SER A 113 15.85 19.95 6.98
N GLU A 114 16.02 18.81 6.40
CA GLU A 114 17.33 18.15 6.47
C GLU A 114 18.09 18.32 5.16
N ASP A 115 19.07 19.19 5.18
CA ASP A 115 20.05 19.28 4.12
C ASP A 115 20.56 17.89 3.75
N SER A 116 20.31 17.47 2.53
CA SER A 116 20.81 16.19 2.03
C SER A 116 22.33 16.13 2.25
N PRO A 117 22.93 14.95 2.42
CA PRO A 117 24.37 14.81 2.60
C PRO A 117 25.17 15.58 1.55
N LEU A 118 24.66 15.63 0.33
CA LEU A 118 25.23 16.42 -0.78
C LEU A 118 25.18 17.93 -0.53
N ARG A 119 24.10 18.47 0.01
CA ARG A 119 24.02 19.89 0.36
C ARG A 119 24.92 20.25 1.52
N LYS A 120 25.00 19.41 2.55
CA LYS A 120 25.94 19.57 3.66
C LYS A 120 27.40 19.60 3.16
N TRP A 121 27.73 18.70 2.24
CA TRP A 121 29.04 18.66 1.61
C TRP A 121 29.34 19.90 0.75
N ALA A 122 28.37 20.37 -0.03
CA ALA A 122 28.52 21.57 -0.85
C ALA A 122 28.69 22.83 -0.01
N LYS A 123 27.95 23.00 1.09
CA LYS A 123 28.10 24.09 2.06
C LYS A 123 29.52 24.07 2.69
N LYS A 124 29.96 22.91 3.16
CA LYS A 124 31.29 22.75 3.76
C LYS A 124 32.42 23.08 2.81
N ARG A 125 32.21 22.91 1.52
CA ARG A 125 33.22 23.26 0.48
C ARG A 125 33.23 24.75 0.13
N ALA A 126 32.09 25.42 0.26
CA ALA A 126 31.96 26.86 0.07
C ALA A 126 32.59 27.65 1.22
N ASP A 127 32.49 27.17 2.45
CA ASP A 127 33.00 27.79 3.66
C ASP A 127 34.54 27.66 3.80
N ASN A 128 35.17 26.77 3.03
CA ASN A 128 36.60 26.53 3.04
C ASN A 128 37.38 27.30 1.92
N LYS A 129 36.75 28.29 1.29
CA LYS A 129 37.38 29.21 0.36
C LYS A 129 37.56 30.59 0.96
#